data_462e45fccef143c4079160ca87040a73
#
_entry.id   462e45fccef143c4079160ca87040a73
#
_cell.length_a   1.000
_cell.length_b   1.000
_cell.length_c   1.000
_cell.angle_alpha   90.00
_cell.angle_beta   90.00
_cell.angle_gamma   90.00
#
_symmetry.space_group_name_H-M   'P 1'
#
loop_
_entity.id
_entity.type
_entity.pdbx_description
1 polymer ?
#
loop_
_entity_poly.entity_id
_entity_poly.type
_entity_poly.pdbx_seq_one_letter_code
_entity_poly.pdbx_strand_id
1 'polypeptide(L)'
;MATAAQTLARFNRMKPEHIKPKFTNAAELMAWQREQGAIDAKRIADENRVARLHKIMGRSGISPLHQECTFENYLVTTPEQQRALSKSQQYASEFGKSFGGFIFSGNPSTGKNHLAAAIGNQIIRNGKSILIATLPDLMMRVRETYQKGAKTTESQLISDLCEVDLLVLDDVGVQRNNLNEELIIFQVVDRRSSNKKPVGVLTNLNFDELAKALGDRVIDRLRMGSPTVINFTWESFRRQVK
;
A
#
# COMPACT_ATOMS: atom_id res chain seq x y z
N MET A 1 5.42 -41.02 -16.79
CA MET A 1 4.59 -39.77 -16.74
C MET A 1 4.07 -39.49 -18.15
N ALA A 2 2.79 -39.17 -18.31
CA ALA A 2 2.24 -38.82 -19.62
C ALA A 2 2.84 -37.49 -20.08
N THR A 3 3.20 -37.34 -21.36
CA THR A 3 3.69 -36.09 -21.91
C THR A 3 2.57 -35.04 -21.98
N ALA A 4 2.92 -33.76 -21.99
CA ALA A 4 1.95 -32.67 -22.12
C ALA A 4 1.03 -32.84 -23.35
N ALA A 5 1.59 -33.34 -24.46
CA ALA A 5 0.83 -33.66 -25.66
C ALA A 5 -0.19 -34.80 -25.44
N GLN A 6 0.19 -35.89 -24.72
CA GLN A 6 -0.73 -36.98 -24.38
C GLN A 6 -1.86 -36.51 -23.44
N THR A 7 -1.54 -35.65 -22.49
CA THR A 7 -2.53 -35.05 -21.58
C THR A 7 -3.52 -34.18 -22.33
N LEU A 8 -3.04 -33.29 -23.22
CA LEU A 8 -3.89 -32.42 -24.03
C LEU A 8 -4.79 -33.25 -24.98
N ALA A 9 -4.25 -34.28 -25.63
CA ALA A 9 -5.02 -35.16 -26.49
C ALA A 9 -6.13 -35.90 -25.74
N ARG A 10 -5.87 -36.33 -24.49
CA ARG A 10 -6.88 -36.97 -23.63
C ARG A 10 -8.00 -35.97 -23.25
N PHE A 11 -7.67 -34.75 -22.84
CA PHE A 11 -8.66 -33.73 -22.53
C PHE A 11 -9.50 -33.34 -23.73
N ASN A 12 -8.91 -33.20 -24.91
CA ASN A 12 -9.64 -32.86 -26.13
C ASN A 12 -10.62 -33.97 -26.56
N ARG A 13 -10.32 -35.25 -26.31
CA ARG A 13 -11.25 -36.40 -26.57
C ARG A 13 -12.42 -36.45 -25.58
N MET A 14 -12.26 -35.92 -24.39
CA MET A 14 -13.30 -35.96 -23.35
C MET A 14 -14.26 -34.75 -23.43
N LYS A 15 -13.98 -33.77 -24.27
CA LYS A 15 -14.84 -32.57 -24.41
C LYS A 15 -15.99 -32.87 -25.37
N PRO A 16 -17.20 -32.38 -25.05
CA PRO A 16 -18.30 -32.31 -26.00
C PRO A 16 -17.93 -31.52 -27.27
N GLU A 17 -18.41 -31.93 -28.43
CA GLU A 17 -18.04 -31.32 -29.73
C GLU A 17 -18.29 -29.81 -29.84
N HIS A 18 -19.27 -29.27 -29.09
CA HIS A 18 -19.61 -27.86 -29.09
C HIS A 18 -18.67 -26.97 -28.24
N ILE A 19 -17.73 -27.60 -27.44
CA ILE A 19 -16.78 -26.87 -26.61
C ILE A 19 -15.43 -26.80 -27.31
N LYS A 20 -15.06 -25.62 -27.80
CA LYS A 20 -13.72 -25.39 -28.36
C LYS A 20 -12.65 -25.60 -27.27
N PRO A 21 -11.56 -26.34 -27.54
CA PRO A 21 -10.47 -26.49 -26.58
C PRO A 21 -9.81 -25.12 -26.28
N LYS A 22 -9.46 -24.90 -25.02
CA LYS A 22 -8.77 -23.67 -24.60
C LYS A 22 -7.38 -23.53 -25.24
N PHE A 23 -6.75 -24.66 -25.55
CA PHE A 23 -5.43 -24.73 -26.17
C PHE A 23 -5.49 -25.66 -27.39
N THR A 24 -4.86 -25.25 -28.49
CA THR A 24 -4.86 -26.01 -29.75
C THR A 24 -3.66 -26.95 -29.86
N ASN A 25 -2.57 -26.65 -29.15
CA ASN A 25 -1.36 -27.48 -29.17
C ASN A 25 -0.64 -27.47 -27.81
N ALA A 26 0.34 -28.37 -27.65
CA ALA A 26 1.12 -28.52 -26.42
C ALA A 26 1.98 -27.29 -26.11
N ALA A 27 2.43 -26.53 -27.10
CA ALA A 27 3.23 -25.34 -26.91
C ALA A 27 2.42 -24.21 -26.26
N GLU A 28 1.18 -24.01 -26.69
CA GLU A 28 0.24 -23.03 -26.07
C GLU A 28 -0.06 -23.42 -24.61
N LEU A 29 -0.30 -24.70 -24.33
CA LEU A 29 -0.52 -25.18 -22.96
C LEU A 29 0.72 -24.92 -22.08
N MET A 30 1.92 -25.21 -22.57
CA MET A 30 3.16 -24.97 -21.83
C MET A 30 3.44 -23.48 -21.62
N ALA A 31 3.17 -22.63 -22.63
CA ALA A 31 3.31 -21.18 -22.51
C ALA A 31 2.37 -20.65 -21.43
N TRP A 32 1.11 -21.07 -21.45
CA TRP A 32 0.13 -20.68 -20.43
C TRP A 32 0.52 -21.16 -19.02
N GLN A 33 1.01 -22.41 -18.88
CA GLN A 33 1.48 -22.94 -17.59
C GLN A 33 2.67 -22.14 -17.05
N ARG A 34 3.63 -21.73 -17.91
CA ARG A 34 4.76 -20.88 -17.51
C ARG A 34 4.30 -19.51 -17.05
N GLU A 35 3.35 -18.90 -17.77
CA GLU A 35 2.78 -17.61 -17.42
C GLU A 35 2.03 -17.69 -16.07
N GLN A 36 1.17 -18.69 -15.87
CA GLN A 36 0.49 -18.90 -14.59
C GLN A 36 1.48 -19.16 -13.45
N GLY A 37 2.49 -19.98 -13.68
CA GLY A 37 3.54 -20.23 -12.69
C GLY A 37 4.33 -18.97 -12.31
N ALA A 38 4.61 -18.08 -13.27
CA ALA A 38 5.27 -16.81 -13.00
C ALA A 38 4.36 -15.85 -12.19
N ILE A 39 3.06 -15.80 -12.51
CA ILE A 39 2.06 -15.00 -11.78
C ILE A 39 1.95 -15.50 -10.33
N ASP A 40 1.81 -16.82 -10.14
CA ASP A 40 1.70 -17.40 -8.79
C ASP A 40 2.98 -17.22 -7.98
N ALA A 41 4.16 -17.39 -8.59
CA ALA A 41 5.44 -17.17 -7.92
C ALA A 41 5.59 -15.70 -7.47
N LYS A 42 5.17 -14.75 -8.30
CA LYS A 42 5.17 -13.33 -7.94
C LYS A 42 4.21 -13.06 -6.78
N ARG A 43 2.97 -13.59 -6.85
CA ARG A 43 1.97 -13.43 -5.77
C ARG A 43 2.50 -13.98 -4.44
N ILE A 44 3.06 -15.18 -4.43
CA ILE A 44 3.64 -15.80 -3.22
C ILE A 44 4.82 -14.97 -2.69
N ALA A 45 5.68 -14.45 -3.57
CA ALA A 45 6.80 -13.60 -3.17
C ALA A 45 6.32 -12.28 -2.52
N ASP A 46 5.26 -11.67 -3.07
CA ASP A 46 4.66 -10.45 -2.54
C ASP A 46 3.97 -10.71 -1.19
N GLU A 47 3.21 -11.81 -1.05
CA GLU A 47 2.59 -12.23 0.22
C GLU A 47 3.66 -12.48 1.30
N ASN A 48 4.73 -13.20 0.97
CA ASN A 48 5.84 -13.45 1.90
C ASN A 48 6.58 -12.17 2.31
N ARG A 49 6.71 -11.20 1.39
CA ARG A 49 7.31 -9.90 1.67
C ARG A 49 6.44 -9.09 2.63
N VAL A 50 5.15 -9.01 2.36
CA VAL A 50 4.18 -8.34 3.24
C VAL A 50 4.17 -8.99 4.62
N ALA A 51 4.13 -10.33 4.70
CA ALA A 51 4.20 -11.05 5.96
C ALA A 51 5.52 -10.77 6.73
N ARG A 52 6.66 -10.68 6.02
CA ARG A 52 7.94 -10.29 6.62
C ARG A 52 7.91 -8.86 7.13
N LEU A 53 7.39 -7.91 6.35
CA LEU A 53 7.23 -6.53 6.79
C LEU A 53 6.34 -6.43 8.03
N HIS A 54 5.19 -7.10 8.04
CA HIS A 54 4.32 -7.16 9.21
C HIS A 54 5.04 -7.73 10.44
N LYS A 55 5.87 -8.76 10.28
CA LYS A 55 6.66 -9.34 11.37
C LYS A 55 7.75 -8.39 11.89
N ILE A 56 8.44 -7.68 10.98
CA ILE A 56 9.50 -6.72 11.31
C ILE A 56 8.90 -5.47 11.95
N MET A 57 7.87 -4.93 11.34
CA MET A 57 7.20 -3.70 11.77
C MET A 57 6.24 -3.90 12.96
N GLY A 58 6.03 -5.14 13.41
CA GLY A 58 5.12 -5.45 14.51
C GLY A 58 3.66 -5.22 14.12
N ARG A 59 2.99 -4.25 14.76
CA ARG A 59 1.58 -3.90 14.46
C ARG A 59 1.39 -3.06 13.20
N SER A 60 2.44 -2.82 12.44
CA SER A 60 2.41 -2.01 11.24
C SER A 60 1.90 -2.81 10.04
N GLY A 61 0.72 -2.88 9.90
CA GLY A 61 -0.19 -3.23 8.84
C GLY A 61 -1.46 -2.46 9.15
N ILE A 62 -2.56 -2.78 8.50
CA ILE A 62 -3.84 -2.27 8.98
C ILE A 62 -4.05 -2.84 10.37
N SER A 63 -4.03 -2.00 11.41
CA SER A 63 -4.16 -2.45 12.81
C SER A 63 -5.49 -3.21 12.99
N PRO A 64 -5.60 -4.13 13.97
CA PRO A 64 -6.87 -4.83 14.23
C PRO A 64 -8.08 -3.90 14.34
N LEU A 65 -7.90 -2.73 14.95
CA LEU A 65 -8.92 -1.68 15.05
C LEU A 65 -9.39 -1.17 13.68
N HIS A 66 -8.55 -1.20 12.66
CA HIS A 66 -8.82 -0.66 11.34
C HIS A 66 -9.08 -1.75 10.28
N GLN A 67 -8.98 -3.03 10.63
CA GLN A 67 -9.24 -4.13 9.69
C GLN A 67 -10.69 -4.14 9.19
N GLU A 68 -11.62 -3.69 10.03
CA GLU A 68 -13.04 -3.60 9.69
C GLU A 68 -13.45 -2.24 9.09
N CYS A 69 -12.50 -1.31 8.91
CA CYS A 69 -12.80 -0.02 8.29
C CYS A 69 -13.14 -0.20 6.82
N THR A 70 -14.32 0.27 6.44
CA THR A 70 -14.82 0.30 5.07
C THR A 70 -15.33 1.71 4.74
N PHE A 71 -15.63 1.97 3.49
CA PHE A 71 -16.25 3.23 3.10
C PHE A 71 -17.70 3.31 3.56
N GLU A 72 -18.38 2.17 3.69
CA GLU A 72 -19.78 2.06 4.11
C GLU A 72 -19.98 2.37 5.60
N ASN A 73 -18.99 2.02 6.43
CA ASN A 73 -19.07 2.30 7.88
C ASN A 73 -18.37 3.62 8.29
N TYR A 74 -17.94 4.45 7.32
CA TYR A 74 -17.48 5.79 7.59
C TYR A 74 -18.65 6.73 7.84
N LEU A 75 -18.75 7.29 9.05
CA LEU A 75 -19.85 8.19 9.43
C LEU A 75 -19.68 9.57 8.78
N VAL A 76 -20.69 9.97 8.04
CA VAL A 76 -20.75 11.27 7.35
C VAL A 76 -21.84 12.11 8.02
N THR A 77 -21.46 13.26 8.56
CA THR A 77 -22.36 14.24 9.18
C THR A 77 -22.26 15.61 8.52
N THR A 78 -21.22 15.85 7.69
CA THR A 78 -21.00 17.14 7.03
C THR A 78 -20.67 16.97 5.52
N PRO A 79 -20.91 17.99 4.70
CA PRO A 79 -20.54 17.97 3.28
C PRO A 79 -19.03 17.77 3.04
N GLU A 80 -18.19 18.28 3.97
CA GLU A 80 -16.73 18.10 3.91
C GLU A 80 -16.35 16.64 4.06
N GLN A 81 -16.95 15.93 5.01
CA GLN A 81 -16.77 14.49 5.22
C GLN A 81 -17.24 13.69 4.00
N GLN A 82 -18.38 14.07 3.40
CA GLN A 82 -18.87 13.44 2.16
C GLN A 82 -17.88 13.61 1.02
N ARG A 83 -17.29 14.81 0.85
CA ARG A 83 -16.25 15.05 -0.16
C ARG A 83 -14.99 14.21 0.09
N ALA A 84 -14.57 14.11 1.36
CA ALA A 84 -13.43 13.28 1.74
C ALA A 84 -13.67 11.79 1.44
N LEU A 85 -14.85 11.28 1.78
CA LEU A 85 -15.29 9.92 1.47
C LEU A 85 -15.27 9.67 -0.06
N SER A 86 -15.92 10.54 -0.84
CA SER A 86 -16.01 10.39 -2.30
C SER A 86 -14.62 10.40 -2.97
N LYS A 87 -13.72 11.31 -2.55
CA LYS A 87 -12.34 11.34 -3.06
C LYS A 87 -11.55 10.07 -2.69
N SER A 88 -11.76 9.54 -1.49
CA SER A 88 -11.09 8.31 -1.04
C SER A 88 -11.60 7.08 -1.81
N GLN A 89 -12.89 7.00 -2.07
CA GLN A 89 -13.51 5.97 -2.91
C GLN A 89 -12.99 6.04 -4.35
N GLN A 90 -12.92 7.25 -4.91
CA GLN A 90 -12.37 7.47 -6.24
C GLN A 90 -10.92 7.00 -6.31
N TYR A 91 -10.06 7.41 -5.36
CA TYR A 91 -8.68 6.98 -5.30
C TYR A 91 -8.56 5.45 -5.29
N ALA A 92 -9.33 4.77 -4.43
CA ALA A 92 -9.30 3.32 -4.31
C ALA A 92 -9.78 2.61 -5.59
N SER A 93 -10.80 3.14 -6.27
CA SER A 93 -11.33 2.60 -7.53
C SER A 93 -10.39 2.81 -8.72
N GLU A 94 -9.60 3.87 -8.69
CA GLU A 94 -8.64 4.24 -9.74
C GLU A 94 -7.22 3.76 -9.43
N PHE A 95 -7.02 3.05 -8.32
CA PHE A 95 -5.70 2.56 -7.91
C PHE A 95 -5.04 1.72 -9.00
N GLY A 96 -3.82 2.08 -9.35
CA GLY A 96 -3.06 1.45 -10.44
C GLY A 96 -3.24 2.09 -11.82
N LYS A 97 -4.18 3.03 -12.01
CA LYS A 97 -4.30 3.81 -13.26
C LYS A 97 -3.29 4.98 -13.28
N SER A 98 -2.99 5.53 -12.11
CA SER A 98 -1.92 6.52 -11.91
C SER A 98 -0.99 6.05 -10.79
N PHE A 99 0.15 6.70 -10.63
CA PHE A 99 1.09 6.42 -9.53
C PHE A 99 1.05 7.48 -8.42
N GLY A 100 0.12 8.42 -8.49
CA GLY A 100 -0.10 9.39 -7.43
C GLY A 100 -0.56 8.71 -6.14
N GLY A 101 -0.02 9.17 -5.02
CA GLY A 101 -0.45 8.74 -3.69
C GLY A 101 -1.62 9.56 -3.16
N PHE A 102 -1.68 9.69 -1.82
CA PHE A 102 -2.61 10.62 -1.19
C PHE A 102 -1.96 11.31 0.02
N ILE A 103 -2.46 12.50 0.34
CA ILE A 103 -2.06 13.28 1.51
C ILE A 103 -3.32 13.65 2.29
N PHE A 104 -3.48 13.06 3.47
CA PHE A 104 -4.56 13.36 4.40
C PHE A 104 -3.98 14.15 5.58
N SER A 105 -4.33 15.42 5.64
CA SER A 105 -3.82 16.37 6.62
C SER A 105 -4.95 16.94 7.48
N GLY A 106 -4.65 17.48 8.66
CA GLY A 106 -5.59 18.23 9.48
C GLY A 106 -5.89 17.61 10.83
N ASN A 107 -7.00 18.02 11.45
CA ASN A 107 -7.32 17.77 12.84
C ASN A 107 -7.24 16.31 13.28
N PRO A 108 -6.77 16.00 14.50
CA PRO A 108 -6.73 14.63 15.01
C PRO A 108 -8.15 14.05 15.21
N SER A 109 -8.25 12.71 15.09
CA SER A 109 -9.51 11.97 15.30
C SER A 109 -10.67 12.37 14.37
N THR A 110 -10.37 12.80 13.15
CA THR A 110 -11.34 13.20 12.12
C THR A 110 -11.61 12.08 11.09
N GLY A 111 -11.01 10.89 11.28
CA GLY A 111 -11.24 9.74 10.42
C GLY A 111 -10.19 9.56 9.30
N LYS A 112 -9.04 10.23 9.34
CA LYS A 112 -7.94 10.03 8.39
C LYS A 112 -7.53 8.56 8.29
N ASN A 113 -7.25 7.93 9.45
CA ASN A 113 -6.84 6.52 9.53
C ASN A 113 -7.95 5.58 9.06
N HIS A 114 -9.23 5.90 9.34
CA HIS A 114 -10.37 5.12 8.87
C HIS A 114 -10.40 5.08 7.33
N LEU A 115 -10.37 6.24 6.67
CA LEU A 115 -10.40 6.32 5.21
C LEU A 115 -9.14 5.70 4.56
N ALA A 116 -7.96 5.90 5.15
CA ALA A 116 -6.74 5.25 4.67
C ALA A 116 -6.82 3.71 4.80
N ALA A 117 -7.37 3.21 5.89
CA ALA A 117 -7.59 1.78 6.08
C ALA A 117 -8.68 1.22 5.14
N ALA A 118 -9.77 1.96 4.90
CA ALA A 118 -10.79 1.59 3.92
C ALA A 118 -10.21 1.48 2.49
N ILE A 119 -9.37 2.45 2.09
CA ILE A 119 -8.58 2.37 0.84
C ILE A 119 -7.74 1.10 0.85
N GLY A 120 -6.99 0.86 1.92
CA GLY A 120 -6.11 -0.30 2.06
C GLY A 120 -6.86 -1.62 1.96
N ASN A 121 -7.97 -1.76 2.66
CA ASN A 121 -8.80 -2.96 2.64
C ASN A 121 -9.36 -3.24 1.23
N GLN A 122 -9.76 -2.20 0.49
CA GLN A 122 -10.19 -2.37 -0.89
C GLN A 122 -9.05 -2.78 -1.83
N ILE A 123 -7.86 -2.19 -1.67
CA ILE A 123 -6.66 -2.52 -2.43
C ILE A 123 -6.24 -3.98 -2.19
N ILE A 124 -6.31 -4.46 -0.94
CA ILE A 124 -6.03 -5.87 -0.58
C ILE A 124 -7.04 -6.81 -1.24
N ARG A 125 -8.34 -6.48 -1.23
CA ARG A 125 -9.38 -7.28 -1.91
C ARG A 125 -9.10 -7.42 -3.41
N ASN A 126 -8.44 -6.43 -4.01
CA ASN A 126 -8.02 -6.44 -5.41
C ASN A 126 -6.68 -7.16 -5.64
N GLY A 127 -6.18 -7.91 -4.65
CA GLY A 127 -4.95 -8.71 -4.75
C GLY A 127 -3.65 -7.88 -4.75
N LYS A 128 -3.68 -6.65 -4.22
CA LYS A 128 -2.51 -5.76 -4.11
C LYS A 128 -2.00 -5.72 -2.68
N SER A 129 -0.71 -5.42 -2.56
CA SER A 129 -0.02 -5.31 -1.28
C SER A 129 -0.03 -3.89 -0.74
N ILE A 130 -0.30 -3.75 0.57
CA ILE A 130 -0.24 -2.48 1.28
C ILE A 130 0.51 -2.62 2.59
N LEU A 131 1.17 -1.55 2.99
CA LEU A 131 1.70 -1.37 4.33
C LEU A 131 1.29 0.01 4.85
N ILE A 132 0.69 0.06 6.04
CA ILE A 132 0.46 1.30 6.80
C ILE A 132 1.39 1.23 8.01
N ALA A 133 2.31 2.18 8.13
CA ALA A 133 3.29 2.24 9.21
C ALA A 133 3.34 3.65 9.79
N THR A 134 3.38 3.77 11.11
CA THR A 134 3.69 5.06 11.71
C THR A 134 5.15 5.41 11.45
N LEU A 135 5.43 6.68 11.20
CA LEU A 135 6.80 7.11 10.95
C LEU A 135 7.73 6.86 12.17
N PRO A 136 7.28 7.10 13.41
CA PRO A 136 8.06 6.72 14.59
C PRO A 136 8.41 5.24 14.67
N ASP A 137 7.46 4.33 14.37
CA ASP A 137 7.71 2.89 14.37
C ASP A 137 8.71 2.50 13.28
N LEU A 138 8.55 3.08 12.08
CA LEU A 138 9.49 2.88 10.98
C LEU A 138 10.92 3.27 11.40
N MET A 139 11.09 4.46 11.99
CA MET A 139 12.40 4.93 12.47
C MET A 139 12.95 4.07 13.61
N MET A 140 12.10 3.54 14.47
CA MET A 140 12.51 2.57 15.49
C MET A 140 13.09 1.30 14.84
N ARG A 141 12.41 0.75 13.82
CA ARG A 141 12.89 -0.45 13.11
C ARG A 141 14.19 -0.21 12.35
N VAL A 142 14.34 0.97 11.75
CA VAL A 142 15.62 1.34 11.13
C VAL A 142 16.74 1.31 12.18
N ARG A 143 16.54 1.91 13.36
CA ARG A 143 17.56 1.87 14.43
C ARG A 143 17.89 0.44 14.90
N GLU A 144 16.91 -0.45 14.91
CA GLU A 144 17.15 -1.88 15.25
C GLU A 144 18.06 -2.57 14.23
N THR A 145 18.09 -2.14 12.97
CA THR A 145 19.00 -2.72 11.96
C THR A 145 20.46 -2.45 12.24
N TYR A 146 20.78 -1.46 13.07
CA TYR A 146 22.16 -1.12 13.47
C TYR A 146 22.68 -1.93 14.66
N GLN A 147 21.82 -2.72 15.30
CA GLN A 147 22.21 -3.51 16.46
C GLN A 147 23.02 -4.75 16.05
N LYS A 148 23.95 -5.15 16.89
CA LYS A 148 24.74 -6.38 16.69
C LYS A 148 23.81 -7.60 16.69
N GLY A 149 23.83 -8.38 15.62
CA GLY A 149 22.95 -9.54 15.45
C GLY A 149 21.58 -9.22 14.85
N ALA A 150 21.37 -8.03 14.31
CA ALA A 150 20.16 -7.68 13.59
C ALA A 150 19.87 -8.68 12.45
N LYS A 151 18.63 -9.15 12.37
CA LYS A 151 18.19 -10.14 11.36
C LYS A 151 17.93 -9.52 10.00
N THR A 152 17.83 -8.20 9.93
CA THR A 152 17.51 -7.43 8.71
C THR A 152 18.47 -6.25 8.64
N THR A 153 18.96 -5.93 7.45
CA THR A 153 19.76 -4.72 7.21
C THR A 153 18.84 -3.55 6.86
N GLU A 154 19.33 -2.33 7.05
CA GLU A 154 18.63 -1.11 6.60
C GLU A 154 18.26 -1.18 5.09
N SER A 155 19.23 -1.59 4.26
CA SER A 155 19.01 -1.72 2.83
C SER A 155 17.89 -2.71 2.48
N GLN A 156 17.81 -3.83 3.20
CA GLN A 156 16.73 -4.80 3.01
C GLN A 156 15.37 -4.23 3.46
N LEU A 157 15.33 -3.54 4.61
CA LEU A 157 14.12 -2.90 5.10
C LEU A 157 13.60 -1.84 4.11
N ILE A 158 14.49 -0.94 3.64
CA ILE A 158 14.13 0.06 2.63
C ILE A 158 13.67 -0.60 1.33
N SER A 159 14.35 -1.66 0.89
CA SER A 159 13.91 -2.41 -0.31
C SER A 159 12.52 -2.99 -0.15
N ASP A 160 12.24 -3.63 0.99
CA ASP A 160 10.92 -4.22 1.27
C ASP A 160 9.80 -3.14 1.31
N LEU A 161 10.07 -1.98 1.91
CA LEU A 161 9.16 -0.82 1.90
C LEU A 161 8.91 -0.27 0.51
N CYS A 162 9.92 -0.32 -0.36
CA CYS A 162 9.79 0.16 -1.74
C CYS A 162 9.02 -0.80 -2.66
N GLU A 163 8.85 -2.05 -2.27
CA GLU A 163 8.26 -3.06 -3.13
C GLU A 163 6.73 -3.24 -2.95
N VAL A 164 6.15 -2.92 -1.80
CA VAL A 164 4.68 -2.97 -1.64
C VAL A 164 3.97 -2.06 -2.64
N ASP A 165 2.76 -2.42 -3.08
CA ASP A 165 2.03 -1.63 -4.08
C ASP A 165 1.66 -0.25 -3.53
N LEU A 166 1.23 -0.14 -2.27
CA LEU A 166 0.97 1.12 -1.58
C LEU A 166 1.68 1.15 -0.22
N LEU A 167 2.46 2.17 0.04
CA LEU A 167 2.99 2.49 1.37
C LEU A 167 2.25 3.68 1.94
N VAL A 168 1.74 3.57 3.16
CA VAL A 168 1.13 4.69 3.89
C VAL A 168 1.99 5.00 5.11
N LEU A 169 2.47 6.23 5.18
CA LEU A 169 3.21 6.77 6.31
C LEU A 169 2.23 7.55 7.20
N ASP A 170 2.00 7.05 8.40
CA ASP A 170 1.13 7.67 9.40
C ASP A 170 1.94 8.45 10.44
N ASP A 171 1.29 9.36 11.15
CA ASP A 171 1.88 10.22 12.16
C ASP A 171 3.11 11.01 11.66
N VAL A 172 3.10 11.41 10.40
CA VAL A 172 4.17 12.25 9.84
C VAL A 172 4.16 13.61 10.51
N GLY A 173 5.34 14.02 11.00
CA GLY A 173 5.53 15.26 11.77
C GLY A 173 5.81 15.03 13.26
N VAL A 174 5.72 13.76 13.74
CA VAL A 174 6.04 13.38 15.14
C VAL A 174 7.49 12.87 15.28
N GLN A 175 8.22 12.75 14.16
CA GLN A 175 9.61 12.34 14.14
C GLN A 175 10.55 13.34 14.85
N ARG A 176 11.74 12.87 15.25
CA ARG A 176 12.72 13.69 15.98
C ARG A 176 13.49 14.71 15.14
N ASN A 177 13.18 14.82 13.83
CA ASN A 177 13.82 15.74 12.87
C ASN A 177 15.36 15.70 12.91
N ASN A 178 15.94 14.51 12.87
CA ASN A 178 17.37 14.37 12.68
C ASN A 178 17.70 14.05 11.23
N LEU A 179 18.88 14.45 10.77
CA LEU A 179 19.34 14.30 9.39
C LEU A 179 19.24 12.87 8.86
N ASN A 180 19.43 11.87 9.71
CA ASN A 180 19.36 10.47 9.32
C ASN A 180 17.90 10.04 9.01
N GLU A 181 16.93 10.49 9.83
CA GLU A 181 15.51 10.21 9.60
C GLU A 181 15.02 10.87 8.30
N GLU A 182 15.41 12.13 8.07
CA GLU A 182 15.10 12.84 6.82
C GLU A 182 15.67 12.12 5.59
N LEU A 183 16.92 11.66 5.68
CA LEU A 183 17.57 10.91 4.59
C LEU A 183 16.84 9.61 4.27
N ILE A 184 16.43 8.85 5.28
CA ILE A 184 15.70 7.58 5.10
C ILE A 184 14.34 7.82 4.47
N ILE A 185 13.60 8.83 4.96
CA ILE A 185 12.30 9.20 4.38
C ILE A 185 12.48 9.57 2.91
N PHE A 186 13.47 10.42 2.62
CA PHE A 186 13.78 10.82 1.26
C PHE A 186 14.12 9.61 0.38
N GLN A 187 14.99 8.70 0.83
CA GLN A 187 15.37 7.50 0.07
C GLN A 187 14.14 6.62 -0.26
N VAL A 188 13.25 6.39 0.71
CA VAL A 188 12.05 5.59 0.51
C VAL A 188 11.11 6.27 -0.48
N VAL A 189 10.81 7.56 -0.28
CA VAL A 189 9.87 8.31 -1.12
C VAL A 189 10.41 8.49 -2.54
N ASP A 190 11.69 8.86 -2.70
CA ASP A 190 12.34 9.03 -4.00
C ASP A 190 12.38 7.72 -4.80
N ARG A 191 12.81 6.63 -4.15
CA ARG A 191 12.87 5.31 -4.81
C ARG A 191 11.49 4.82 -5.22
N ARG A 192 10.45 5.04 -4.38
CA ARG A 192 9.06 4.68 -4.73
C ARG A 192 8.55 5.53 -5.89
N SER A 193 8.75 6.83 -5.84
CA SER A 193 8.34 7.76 -6.90
C SER A 193 9.00 7.39 -8.24
N SER A 194 10.31 7.12 -8.24
CA SER A 194 11.05 6.69 -9.42
C SER A 194 10.55 5.37 -10.02
N ASN A 195 10.01 4.48 -9.17
CA ASN A 195 9.41 3.20 -9.59
C ASN A 195 7.88 3.30 -9.80
N LYS A 196 7.32 4.51 -9.84
CA LYS A 196 5.87 4.77 -10.00
C LYS A 196 5.02 4.04 -8.97
N LYS A 197 5.50 3.94 -7.73
CA LYS A 197 4.80 3.33 -6.59
C LYS A 197 4.26 4.41 -5.65
N PRO A 198 2.94 4.49 -5.43
CA PRO A 198 2.32 5.54 -4.65
C PRO A 198 2.71 5.50 -3.17
N VAL A 199 2.77 6.69 -2.56
CA VAL A 199 2.94 6.88 -1.11
C VAL A 199 1.73 7.65 -0.58
N GLY A 200 1.05 7.09 0.42
CA GLY A 200 0.06 7.78 1.24
C GLY A 200 0.74 8.46 2.43
N VAL A 201 0.26 9.62 2.81
CA VAL A 201 0.72 10.37 4.00
C VAL A 201 -0.47 10.73 4.85
N LEU A 202 -0.40 10.40 6.15
CA LEU A 202 -1.34 10.87 7.17
C LEU A 202 -0.60 11.76 8.16
N THR A 203 -1.16 12.94 8.44
CA THR A 203 -0.53 13.91 9.32
C THR A 203 -1.56 14.79 10.03
N ASN A 204 -1.20 15.27 11.20
CA ASN A 204 -1.97 16.32 11.89
C ASN A 204 -1.46 17.73 11.56
N LEU A 205 -0.38 17.85 10.80
CA LEU A 205 0.17 19.11 10.34
C LEU A 205 -0.66 19.67 9.18
N ASN A 206 -0.65 20.99 9.04
CA ASN A 206 -1.07 21.61 7.80
C ASN A 206 0.00 21.42 6.70
N PHE A 207 -0.30 21.85 5.47
CA PHE A 207 0.59 21.59 4.34
C PHE A 207 1.97 22.28 4.49
N ASP A 208 2.00 23.51 5.01
CA ASP A 208 3.25 24.28 5.18
C ASP A 208 4.12 23.68 6.31
N GLU A 209 3.48 23.23 7.38
CA GLU A 209 4.15 22.51 8.46
C GLU A 209 4.69 21.14 7.98
N LEU A 210 3.91 20.42 7.17
CA LEU A 210 4.34 19.17 6.56
C LEU A 210 5.55 19.37 5.64
N ALA A 211 5.54 20.43 4.84
CA ALA A 211 6.66 20.79 3.97
C ALA A 211 7.93 21.09 4.77
N LYS A 212 7.82 21.80 5.88
CA LYS A 212 8.94 22.03 6.80
C LYS A 212 9.44 20.76 7.46
N ALA A 213 8.54 19.84 7.82
CA ALA A 213 8.88 18.60 8.52
C ALA A 213 9.54 17.55 7.62
N LEU A 214 9.19 17.49 6.33
CA LEU A 214 9.71 16.53 5.36
C LEU A 214 10.80 17.08 4.43
N GLY A 215 10.87 18.40 4.29
CA GLY A 215 11.72 19.10 3.34
C GLY A 215 11.16 19.10 1.90
N ASP A 216 11.56 20.13 1.14
CA ASP A 216 11.02 20.38 -0.21
C ASP A 216 11.21 19.20 -1.17
N ARG A 217 12.33 18.49 -1.08
CA ARG A 217 12.63 17.35 -1.95
C ARG A 217 11.64 16.20 -1.78
N VAL A 218 11.24 15.89 -0.56
CA VAL A 218 10.24 14.85 -0.28
C VAL A 218 8.87 15.30 -0.77
N ILE A 219 8.50 16.55 -0.52
CA ILE A 219 7.24 17.12 -0.98
C ILE A 219 7.11 17.09 -2.50
N ASP A 220 8.17 17.44 -3.23
CA ASP A 220 8.18 17.38 -4.69
C ASP A 220 7.92 15.96 -5.20
N ARG A 221 8.52 14.95 -4.56
CA ARG A 221 8.28 13.55 -4.91
C ARG A 221 6.84 13.10 -4.59
N LEU A 222 6.30 13.52 -3.45
CA LEU A 222 4.91 13.20 -3.07
C LEU A 222 3.87 13.87 -4.00
N ARG A 223 4.20 15.00 -4.63
CA ARG A 223 3.34 15.68 -5.62
C ARG A 223 3.32 15.00 -6.99
N MET A 224 4.30 14.14 -7.29
CA MET A 224 4.34 13.45 -8.57
C MET A 224 3.13 12.50 -8.73
N GLY A 225 2.62 12.41 -9.96
CA GLY A 225 1.51 11.51 -10.28
C GLY A 225 0.12 12.01 -9.86
N SER A 226 -0.01 13.30 -9.50
CA SER A 226 -1.29 13.93 -9.11
C SER A 226 -1.92 13.28 -7.88
N PRO A 227 -1.34 13.46 -6.68
CA PRO A 227 -1.85 12.85 -5.46
C PRO A 227 -3.24 13.37 -5.09
N THR A 228 -4.03 12.53 -4.44
CA THR A 228 -5.30 12.93 -3.83
C THR A 228 -5.02 13.66 -2.51
N VAL A 229 -5.32 14.96 -2.45
CA VAL A 229 -5.13 15.76 -1.23
C VAL A 229 -6.47 16.03 -0.57
N ILE A 230 -6.56 15.71 0.73
CA ILE A 230 -7.76 15.93 1.56
C ILE A 230 -7.33 16.60 2.86
N ASN A 231 -7.97 17.73 3.17
CA ASN A 231 -7.77 18.45 4.42
C ASN A 231 -8.95 18.18 5.37
N PHE A 232 -8.66 17.59 6.53
CA PHE A 232 -9.62 17.17 7.55
C PHE A 232 -9.78 18.27 8.60
N THR A 233 -10.63 19.25 8.31
CA THR A 233 -10.80 20.47 9.12
C THR A 233 -11.95 20.42 10.12
N TRP A 234 -12.79 19.37 10.08
CA TRP A 234 -13.93 19.21 10.98
C TRP A 234 -13.54 18.77 12.38
N GLU A 235 -14.51 18.78 13.28
CA GLU A 235 -14.29 18.41 14.66
C GLU A 235 -13.99 16.92 14.87
N SER A 236 -13.29 16.64 15.97
CA SER A 236 -12.90 15.27 16.37
C SER A 236 -14.12 14.40 16.67
N PHE A 237 -14.22 13.26 16.00
CA PHE A 237 -15.25 12.25 16.28
C PHE A 237 -15.23 11.74 17.72
N ARG A 238 -14.04 11.58 18.33
CA ARG A 238 -13.91 11.10 19.74
C ARG A 238 -14.53 12.04 20.76
N ARG A 239 -14.74 13.32 20.44
CA ARG A 239 -15.40 14.28 21.30
C ARG A 239 -16.93 14.22 21.21
N GLN A 240 -17.47 13.59 20.17
CA GLN A 240 -18.91 13.48 19.93
C GLN A 240 -19.50 12.18 20.49
N VAL A 241 -18.65 11.16 20.69
CA VAL A 241 -19.06 9.89 21.34
C VAL A 241 -18.69 10.01 22.82
N LYS A 242 -19.69 10.36 23.63
CA LYS A 242 -19.67 10.26 25.11
C LYS A 242 -20.33 8.97 25.54
#